data_75dac9d7ce9a707ceda87ef1914a02b3
#
_entry.id   75dac9d7ce9a707ceda87ef1914a02b3
#
_cell.length_a   1.000
_cell.length_b   1.000
_cell.length_c   1.000
_cell.angle_alpha   90.00
_cell.angle_beta   90.00
_cell.angle_gamma   90.00
#
_symmetry.space_group_name_H-M   'P 1'
#
loop_
_entity.id
_entity.type
_entity.pdbx_description
1 polymer ?
#
loop_
_entity_poly.entity_id
_entity_poly.type
_entity_poly.pdbx_seq_one_letter_code
_entity_poly.pdbx_strand_id
1 'polypeptide(L)'
;MKKVVQVFLLILFCSTGFAETAKELYNNGNEKLDHKKYKDAIKEYNKAIELNKNFAEAYYNRAIAKNNVKDYTGAIADYNRAIELNPKNILAYNNRGLVKKTLKDYDGAIADYSKAIEINPNFASAYFNRGSVKVLAEHPELSCEDFKKALTLGQNKALEYISKYCN
;
A
#
# COMPACT_ATOMS: atom_id res chain seq x y z
N MET A 1 -57.07 -16.82 20.84
CA MET A 1 -55.65 -17.12 21.10
C MET A 1 -54.87 -17.79 19.96
N LYS A 2 -55.45 -18.03 18.78
CA LYS A 2 -54.74 -18.71 17.63
C LYS A 2 -54.18 -17.73 16.56
N LYS A 3 -54.43 -16.42 16.63
CA LYS A 3 -53.99 -15.43 15.63
C LYS A 3 -52.70 -14.70 15.99
N VAL A 4 -52.21 -14.79 17.22
CA VAL A 4 -51.00 -14.06 17.68
C VAL A 4 -49.73 -14.90 17.42
N VAL A 5 -49.83 -16.23 17.33
CA VAL A 5 -48.67 -17.12 17.12
C VAL A 5 -48.18 -17.10 15.67
N GLN A 6 -49.02 -16.74 14.68
CA GLN A 6 -48.65 -16.74 13.26
C GLN A 6 -47.87 -15.48 12.84
N VAL A 7 -47.96 -14.39 13.61
CA VAL A 7 -47.22 -13.16 13.28
C VAL A 7 -45.76 -13.22 13.79
N PHE A 8 -45.50 -13.99 14.85
CA PHE A 8 -44.11 -14.17 15.34
C PHE A 8 -43.25 -15.12 14.52
N LEU A 9 -43.87 -16.04 13.73
CA LEU A 9 -43.14 -16.96 12.87
C LEU A 9 -42.74 -16.34 11.51
N LEU A 10 -43.35 -15.22 11.10
CA LEU A 10 -43.06 -14.51 9.86
C LEU A 10 -41.90 -13.52 9.98
N ILE A 11 -41.51 -13.15 11.21
CA ILE A 11 -40.39 -12.23 11.45
C ILE A 11 -39.04 -12.99 11.52
N LEU A 12 -39.05 -14.30 11.69
CA LEU A 12 -37.84 -15.14 11.81
C LEU A 12 -37.32 -15.68 10.49
N PHE A 13 -37.98 -15.38 9.34
CA PHE A 13 -37.57 -15.84 8.02
C PHE A 13 -36.98 -14.74 7.13
N CYS A 14 -36.76 -13.54 7.67
CA CYS A 14 -36.14 -12.47 6.92
C CYS A 14 -34.78 -12.15 7.51
N SER A 15 -33.74 -12.56 6.82
CA SER A 15 -32.32 -12.23 7.00
C SER A 15 -31.43 -13.27 7.67
N THR A 16 -31.34 -14.48 7.12
CA THR A 16 -30.06 -15.17 7.10
C THR A 16 -29.32 -14.85 5.79
N GLY A 17 -29.33 -13.60 5.37
CA GLY A 17 -28.26 -13.05 4.58
C GLY A 17 -27.09 -12.90 5.56
N PHE A 18 -26.09 -13.79 5.50
CA PHE A 18 -24.85 -13.58 6.25
C PHE A 18 -24.34 -12.20 5.86
N ALA A 19 -24.40 -11.24 6.78
CA ALA A 19 -23.77 -9.93 6.54
C ALA A 19 -22.28 -10.20 6.38
N GLU A 20 -21.73 -9.89 5.21
CA GLU A 20 -20.30 -10.03 4.97
C GLU A 20 -19.53 -9.24 6.02
N THR A 21 -18.49 -9.85 6.58
CA THR A 21 -17.60 -9.16 7.53
C THR A 21 -16.58 -8.32 6.77
N ALA A 22 -16.04 -7.29 7.44
CA ALA A 22 -14.95 -6.49 6.86
C ALA A 22 -13.77 -7.37 6.41
N LYS A 23 -13.52 -8.47 7.12
CA LYS A 23 -12.44 -9.41 6.81
C LYS A 23 -12.71 -10.23 5.56
N GLU A 24 -13.93 -10.70 5.36
CA GLU A 24 -14.32 -11.43 4.15
C GLU A 24 -14.23 -10.54 2.92
N LEU A 25 -14.75 -9.32 2.98
CA LEU A 25 -14.64 -8.32 1.92
C LEU A 25 -13.17 -7.97 1.60
N TYR A 26 -12.33 -7.83 2.62
CA TYR A 26 -10.90 -7.65 2.43
C TYR A 26 -10.26 -8.83 1.71
N ASN A 27 -10.60 -10.06 2.08
CA ASN A 27 -10.08 -11.26 1.42
C ASN A 27 -10.56 -11.36 -0.04
N ASN A 28 -11.83 -11.03 -0.31
CA ASN A 28 -12.35 -10.94 -1.68
C ASN A 28 -11.58 -9.87 -2.50
N GLY A 29 -11.28 -8.73 -1.87
CA GLY A 29 -10.43 -7.70 -2.46
C GLY A 29 -9.03 -8.21 -2.82
N ASN A 30 -8.40 -8.98 -1.94
CA ASN A 30 -7.08 -9.57 -2.18
C ASN A 30 -7.12 -10.54 -3.37
N GLU A 31 -8.12 -11.41 -3.44
CA GLU A 31 -8.31 -12.32 -4.60
C GLU A 31 -8.41 -11.53 -5.91
N LYS A 32 -9.18 -10.44 -5.93
CA LYS A 32 -9.29 -9.59 -7.12
C LYS A 32 -7.96 -8.88 -7.44
N LEU A 33 -7.21 -8.46 -6.42
CA LEU A 33 -5.89 -7.83 -6.57
C LEU A 33 -4.89 -8.80 -7.20
N ASP A 34 -4.82 -10.04 -6.72
CA ASP A 34 -3.94 -11.11 -7.23
C ASP A 34 -4.24 -11.43 -8.70
N HIS A 35 -5.52 -11.40 -9.07
CA HIS A 35 -5.97 -11.54 -10.46
C HIS A 35 -5.89 -10.25 -11.27
N LYS A 36 -5.25 -9.18 -10.76
CA LYS A 36 -5.09 -7.86 -11.41
C LYS A 36 -6.42 -7.19 -11.77
N LYS A 37 -7.53 -7.59 -11.14
CA LYS A 37 -8.86 -6.96 -11.28
C LYS A 37 -8.97 -5.74 -10.35
N TYR A 38 -8.11 -4.75 -10.58
CA TYR A 38 -7.89 -3.63 -9.64
C TYR A 38 -9.14 -2.84 -9.31
N LYS A 39 -10.00 -2.56 -10.30
CA LYS A 39 -11.24 -1.82 -10.07
C LYS A 39 -12.22 -2.60 -9.18
N ASP A 40 -12.27 -3.91 -9.31
CA ASP A 40 -13.13 -4.76 -8.47
C ASP A 40 -12.52 -4.92 -7.08
N ALA A 41 -11.20 -5.06 -6.95
CA ALA A 41 -10.51 -5.03 -5.67
C ALA A 41 -10.83 -3.73 -4.89
N ILE A 42 -10.79 -2.57 -5.55
CA ILE A 42 -11.15 -1.28 -4.94
C ILE A 42 -12.57 -1.30 -4.38
N LYS A 43 -13.54 -1.87 -5.09
CA LYS A 43 -14.93 -1.97 -4.62
C LYS A 43 -15.03 -2.80 -3.33
N GLU A 44 -14.36 -3.95 -3.29
CA GLU A 44 -14.38 -4.83 -2.10
C GLU A 44 -13.69 -4.17 -0.90
N TYR A 45 -12.52 -3.51 -1.12
CA TYR A 45 -11.86 -2.76 -0.06
C TYR A 45 -12.69 -1.56 0.43
N ASN A 46 -13.45 -0.90 -0.45
CA ASN A 46 -14.36 0.17 -0.04
C ASN A 46 -15.38 -0.35 0.97
N LYS A 47 -16.06 -1.45 0.66
CA LYS A 47 -17.02 -2.08 1.57
C LYS A 47 -16.35 -2.52 2.89
N ALA A 48 -15.16 -3.14 2.82
CA ALA A 48 -14.42 -3.54 4.01
C ALA A 48 -14.11 -2.33 4.93
N ILE A 49 -13.69 -1.22 4.34
CA ILE A 49 -13.38 0.03 5.05
C ILE A 49 -14.65 0.71 5.57
N GLU A 50 -15.78 0.60 4.87
CA GLU A 50 -17.07 1.08 5.38
C GLU A 50 -17.48 0.39 6.68
N LEU A 51 -17.25 -0.93 6.76
CA LEU A 51 -17.52 -1.73 7.94
C LEU A 51 -16.46 -1.54 9.06
N ASN A 52 -15.20 -1.31 8.67
CA ASN A 52 -14.10 -1.07 9.61
C ASN A 52 -13.20 0.09 9.16
N LYS A 53 -13.46 1.28 9.67
CA LYS A 53 -12.69 2.51 9.36
C LYS A 53 -11.24 2.48 9.83
N ASN A 54 -10.85 1.51 10.67
CA ASN A 54 -9.50 1.36 11.20
C ASN A 54 -8.76 0.15 10.61
N PHE A 55 -9.19 -0.35 9.45
CA PHE A 55 -8.59 -1.51 8.79
C PHE A 55 -7.36 -1.07 7.95
N ALA A 56 -6.21 -0.95 8.58
CA ALA A 56 -4.97 -0.45 7.97
C ALA A 56 -4.58 -1.22 6.70
N GLU A 57 -4.70 -2.55 6.72
CA GLU A 57 -4.34 -3.42 5.59
C GLU A 57 -5.27 -3.21 4.40
N ALA A 58 -6.54 -2.93 4.64
CA ALA A 58 -7.50 -2.64 3.55
C ALA A 58 -7.17 -1.31 2.85
N TYR A 59 -6.80 -0.28 3.61
CA TYR A 59 -6.29 0.97 3.03
C TYR A 59 -5.02 0.74 2.22
N TYR A 60 -4.05 0.01 2.77
CA TYR A 60 -2.79 -0.29 2.09
C TYR A 60 -3.01 -1.02 0.76
N ASN A 61 -3.82 -2.08 0.74
CA ASN A 61 -4.08 -2.85 -0.47
C ASN A 61 -4.96 -2.08 -1.47
N ARG A 62 -5.90 -1.24 -0.99
CA ARG A 62 -6.65 -0.34 -1.87
C ARG A 62 -5.74 0.69 -2.53
N ALA A 63 -4.75 1.21 -1.81
CA ALA A 63 -3.73 2.10 -2.37
C ALA A 63 -2.94 1.43 -3.49
N ILE A 64 -2.54 0.16 -3.32
CA ILE A 64 -1.89 -0.63 -4.38
C ILE A 64 -2.80 -0.73 -5.61
N ALA A 65 -4.08 -1.08 -5.41
CA ALA A 65 -5.03 -1.20 -6.50
C ALA A 65 -5.26 0.14 -7.23
N LYS A 66 -5.39 1.26 -6.48
CA LYS A 66 -5.51 2.61 -7.04
C LYS A 66 -4.28 3.03 -7.84
N ASN A 67 -3.08 2.76 -7.33
CA ASN A 67 -1.84 3.02 -8.06
C ASN A 67 -1.81 2.29 -9.41
N ASN A 68 -2.25 1.03 -9.45
CA ASN A 68 -2.30 0.25 -10.69
C ASN A 68 -3.32 0.78 -11.70
N VAL A 69 -4.39 1.44 -11.27
CA VAL A 69 -5.33 2.14 -12.16
C VAL A 69 -4.94 3.61 -12.40
N LYS A 70 -3.74 4.02 -11.95
CA LYS A 70 -3.18 5.37 -12.06
C LYS A 70 -3.94 6.46 -11.28
N ASP A 71 -4.75 6.08 -10.30
CA ASP A 71 -5.31 7.00 -9.31
C ASP A 71 -4.25 7.29 -8.22
N TYR A 72 -3.24 8.07 -8.60
CA TYR A 72 -2.10 8.36 -7.73
C TYR A 72 -2.49 9.19 -6.50
N THR A 73 -3.38 10.14 -6.66
CA THR A 73 -3.88 10.97 -5.55
C THR A 73 -4.65 10.12 -4.53
N GLY A 74 -5.55 9.27 -5.00
CA GLY A 74 -6.28 8.35 -4.15
C GLY A 74 -5.37 7.31 -3.48
N ALA A 75 -4.31 6.86 -4.18
CA ALA A 75 -3.32 5.94 -3.62
C ALA A 75 -2.54 6.59 -2.46
N ILE A 76 -2.06 7.83 -2.64
CA ILE A 76 -1.36 8.57 -1.58
C ILE A 76 -2.27 8.76 -0.36
N ALA A 77 -3.53 9.14 -0.56
CA ALA A 77 -4.48 9.31 0.54
C ALA A 77 -4.68 8.01 1.34
N ASP A 78 -4.80 6.88 0.65
CA ASP A 78 -4.96 5.58 1.30
C ASP A 78 -3.67 5.11 1.99
N TYR A 79 -2.48 5.34 1.40
CA TYR A 79 -1.21 5.08 2.09
C TYR A 79 -1.05 5.95 3.34
N ASN A 80 -1.44 7.23 3.29
CA ASN A 80 -1.42 8.10 4.45
C ASN A 80 -2.26 7.49 5.58
N ARG A 81 -3.48 7.06 5.26
CA ARG A 81 -4.36 6.46 6.26
C ARG A 81 -3.83 5.13 6.80
N ALA A 82 -3.24 4.29 5.95
CA ALA A 82 -2.59 3.05 6.38
C ALA A 82 -1.41 3.33 7.33
N ILE A 83 -0.62 4.37 7.07
CA ILE A 83 0.51 4.80 7.91
C ILE A 83 0.02 5.39 9.24
N GLU A 84 -1.03 6.21 9.24
CA GLU A 84 -1.64 6.73 10.47
C GLU A 84 -2.09 5.60 11.40
N LEU A 85 -2.70 4.56 10.82
CA LEU A 85 -3.19 3.40 11.57
C LEU A 85 -2.06 2.44 11.98
N ASN A 86 -1.01 2.34 11.17
CA ASN A 86 0.19 1.53 11.45
C ASN A 86 1.46 2.29 11.06
N PRO A 87 2.02 3.12 11.95
CA PRO A 87 3.23 3.92 11.67
C PRO A 87 4.51 3.10 11.43
N LYS A 88 4.48 1.79 11.65
CA LYS A 88 5.60 0.88 11.38
C LYS A 88 5.47 0.12 10.06
N ASN A 89 4.49 0.44 9.22
CA ASN A 89 4.30 -0.21 7.93
C ASN A 89 5.34 0.27 6.91
N ILE A 90 6.47 -0.42 6.86
CA ILE A 90 7.60 -0.15 5.96
C ILE A 90 7.17 -0.12 4.50
N LEU A 91 6.31 -1.08 4.11
CA LEU A 91 5.86 -1.21 2.74
C LEU A 91 4.97 -0.05 2.31
N ALA A 92 4.17 0.50 3.23
CA ALA A 92 3.34 1.66 2.94
C ALA A 92 4.18 2.91 2.65
N TYR A 93 5.23 3.15 3.44
CA TYR A 93 6.18 4.23 3.15
C TYR A 93 6.87 4.00 1.80
N ASN A 94 7.44 2.82 1.57
CA ASN A 94 8.14 2.54 0.30
C ASN A 94 7.22 2.72 -0.91
N ASN A 95 6.00 2.22 -0.85
CA ASN A 95 5.08 2.27 -1.98
C ASN A 95 4.51 3.69 -2.18
N ARG A 96 4.28 4.46 -1.11
CA ARG A 96 3.94 5.89 -1.22
C ARG A 96 5.08 6.68 -1.86
N GLY A 97 6.33 6.39 -1.49
CA GLY A 97 7.52 6.96 -2.13
C GLY A 97 7.60 6.63 -3.61
N LEU A 98 7.25 5.42 -4.05
CA LEU A 98 7.17 5.07 -5.47
C LEU A 98 6.13 5.88 -6.22
N VAL A 99 4.95 6.10 -5.62
CA VAL A 99 3.90 6.94 -6.21
C VAL A 99 4.36 8.39 -6.32
N LYS A 100 4.96 8.95 -5.26
CA LYS A 100 5.52 10.31 -5.25
C LYS A 100 6.61 10.48 -6.30
N LYS A 101 7.52 9.50 -6.43
CA LYS A 101 8.52 9.49 -7.52
C LYS A 101 7.86 9.58 -8.90
N THR A 102 6.78 8.83 -9.13
CA THR A 102 6.04 8.87 -10.40
C THR A 102 5.44 10.25 -10.67
N LEU A 103 5.02 10.94 -9.63
CA LEU A 103 4.52 12.32 -9.68
C LEU A 103 5.63 13.38 -9.68
N LYS A 104 6.91 12.97 -9.68
CA LYS A 104 8.11 13.82 -9.59
C LYS A 104 8.21 14.62 -8.28
N ASP A 105 7.48 14.23 -7.24
CA ASP A 105 7.70 14.69 -5.86
C ASP A 105 8.91 13.94 -5.28
N TYR A 106 10.10 14.35 -5.70
CA TYR A 106 11.34 13.66 -5.34
C TYR A 106 11.68 13.83 -3.86
N ASP A 107 11.47 15.01 -3.30
CA ASP A 107 11.72 15.25 -1.87
C ASP A 107 10.80 14.43 -0.99
N GLY A 108 9.52 14.38 -1.31
CA GLY A 108 8.55 13.54 -0.62
C GLY A 108 8.85 12.03 -0.76
N ALA A 109 9.37 11.59 -1.91
CA ALA A 109 9.79 10.20 -2.11
C ALA A 109 11.03 9.87 -1.26
N ILE A 110 12.06 10.74 -1.23
CA ILE A 110 13.26 10.57 -0.41
C ILE A 110 12.90 10.48 1.08
N ALA A 111 11.99 11.34 1.56
CA ALA A 111 11.52 11.32 2.93
C ALA A 111 10.84 9.98 3.28
N ASP A 112 9.99 9.47 2.40
CA ASP A 112 9.29 8.20 2.59
C ASP A 112 10.25 7.00 2.62
N TYR A 113 11.22 6.93 1.69
CA TYR A 113 12.22 5.87 1.71
C TYR A 113 13.13 5.98 2.95
N SER A 114 13.48 7.19 3.37
CA SER A 114 14.26 7.40 4.59
C SER A 114 13.51 6.90 5.81
N LYS A 115 12.20 7.09 5.88
CA LYS A 115 11.37 6.56 6.97
C LYS A 115 11.28 5.03 6.92
N ALA A 116 11.17 4.44 5.74
CA ALA A 116 11.21 2.98 5.58
C ALA A 116 12.56 2.39 6.07
N ILE A 117 13.68 3.06 5.77
CA ILE A 117 15.03 2.69 6.23
C ILE A 117 15.17 2.85 7.75
N GLU A 118 14.65 3.93 8.33
CA GLU A 118 14.65 4.14 9.78
C GLU A 118 13.95 3.00 10.52
N ILE A 119 12.80 2.55 10.00
CA ILE A 119 12.03 1.45 10.58
C ILE A 119 12.74 0.11 10.38
N ASN A 120 13.30 -0.13 9.20
CA ASN A 120 14.08 -1.33 8.89
C ASN A 120 15.38 -0.99 8.13
N PRO A 121 16.52 -0.88 8.83
CA PRO A 121 17.81 -0.61 8.21
C PRO A 121 18.33 -1.69 7.24
N ASN A 122 17.65 -2.83 7.13
CA ASN A 122 17.99 -3.89 6.21
C ASN A 122 17.07 -3.95 4.98
N PHE A 123 16.20 -2.96 4.78
CA PHE A 123 15.28 -2.94 3.66
C PHE A 123 15.97 -2.44 2.38
N ALA A 124 16.65 -3.34 1.66
CA ALA A 124 17.46 -3.07 0.48
C ALA A 124 16.75 -2.23 -0.58
N SER A 125 15.45 -2.52 -0.83
CA SER A 125 14.65 -1.81 -1.84
C SER A 125 14.52 -0.31 -1.54
N ALA A 126 14.42 0.09 -0.27
CA ALA A 126 14.30 1.51 0.07
C ALA A 126 15.60 2.28 -0.20
N TYR A 127 16.76 1.68 0.08
CA TYR A 127 18.05 2.26 -0.29
C TYR A 127 18.15 2.43 -1.81
N PHE A 128 17.88 1.36 -2.56
CA PHE A 128 17.94 1.42 -4.02
C PHE A 128 16.99 2.48 -4.60
N ASN A 129 15.75 2.53 -4.09
CA ASN A 129 14.76 3.48 -4.55
C ASN A 129 15.16 4.92 -4.19
N ARG A 130 15.69 5.16 -2.97
CA ARG A 130 16.18 6.48 -2.54
C ARG A 130 17.35 6.96 -3.38
N GLY A 131 18.34 6.10 -3.61
CA GLY A 131 19.46 6.39 -4.51
C GLY A 131 18.97 6.72 -5.92
N SER A 132 18.03 5.95 -6.46
CA SER A 132 17.46 6.19 -7.78
C SER A 132 16.75 7.56 -7.87
N VAL A 133 16.07 7.98 -6.82
CA VAL A 133 15.39 9.29 -6.78
C VAL A 133 16.40 10.42 -6.67
N LYS A 134 17.48 10.27 -5.90
CA LYS A 134 18.57 11.26 -5.84
C LYS A 134 19.21 11.52 -7.21
N VAL A 135 19.40 10.47 -8.02
CA VAL A 135 19.84 10.63 -9.41
C VAL A 135 18.81 11.41 -10.24
N LEU A 136 17.52 11.14 -10.08
CA LEU A 136 16.45 11.85 -10.80
C LEU A 136 16.30 13.31 -10.36
N ALA A 137 16.66 13.61 -9.11
CA ALA A 137 16.69 14.96 -8.54
C ALA A 137 17.97 15.73 -8.87
N GLU A 138 18.78 15.22 -9.82
CA GLU A 138 20.05 15.82 -10.27
C GLU A 138 21.15 15.88 -9.18
N HIS A 139 21.08 14.97 -8.20
CA HIS A 139 22.09 14.81 -7.14
C HIS A 139 22.71 13.39 -7.15
N PRO A 140 23.35 12.97 -8.27
CA PRO A 140 23.87 11.62 -8.38
C PRO A 140 24.98 11.31 -7.36
N GLU A 141 25.78 12.31 -6.97
CA GLU A 141 26.82 12.19 -5.95
C GLU A 141 26.30 11.72 -4.59
N LEU A 142 25.06 12.08 -4.24
CA LEU A 142 24.42 11.69 -2.98
C LEU A 142 23.79 10.29 -3.04
N SER A 143 23.81 9.64 -4.22
CA SER A 143 23.14 8.35 -4.42
C SER A 143 24.04 7.14 -4.12
N CYS A 144 25.38 7.34 -4.15
CA CYS A 144 26.35 6.24 -4.14
C CYS A 144 26.35 5.41 -2.85
N GLU A 145 26.20 6.04 -1.70
CA GLU A 145 26.09 5.32 -0.42
C GLU A 145 24.85 4.42 -0.39
N ASP A 146 23.73 4.94 -0.91
CA ASP A 146 22.48 4.19 -0.98
C ASP A 146 22.60 2.96 -1.89
N PHE A 147 23.21 3.10 -3.08
CA PHE A 147 23.43 1.98 -3.98
C PHE A 147 24.40 0.94 -3.42
N LYS A 148 25.51 1.38 -2.80
CA LYS A 148 26.44 0.47 -2.13
C LYS A 148 25.75 -0.29 -0.99
N LYS A 149 24.94 0.38 -0.17
CA LYS A 149 24.18 -0.27 0.89
C LYS A 149 23.13 -1.23 0.33
N ALA A 150 22.40 -0.85 -0.71
CA ALA A 150 21.45 -1.73 -1.38
C ALA A 150 22.12 -3.00 -1.91
N LEU A 151 23.30 -2.88 -2.53
CA LEU A 151 24.11 -4.02 -3.02
C LEU A 151 24.52 -4.95 -1.89
N THR A 152 25.03 -4.42 -0.77
CA THR A 152 25.42 -5.24 0.40
C THR A 152 24.24 -5.97 1.04
N LEU A 153 23.01 -5.46 0.84
CA LEU A 153 21.76 -6.08 1.27
C LEU A 153 21.14 -7.01 0.21
N GLY A 154 21.88 -7.32 -0.86
CA GLY A 154 21.47 -8.29 -1.88
C GLY A 154 20.71 -7.71 -3.08
N GLN A 155 20.59 -6.38 -3.20
CA GLN A 155 19.96 -5.75 -4.36
C GLN A 155 20.95 -5.62 -5.52
N ASN A 156 21.17 -6.71 -6.26
CA ASN A 156 22.20 -6.82 -7.31
C ASN A 156 22.06 -5.76 -8.42
N LYS A 157 20.84 -5.27 -8.69
CA LYS A 157 20.60 -4.20 -9.66
C LYS A 157 21.39 -2.92 -9.32
N ALA A 158 21.74 -2.71 -8.06
CA ALA A 158 22.51 -1.55 -7.63
C ALA A 158 23.92 -1.51 -8.24
N LEU A 159 24.50 -2.64 -8.65
CA LEU A 159 25.83 -2.70 -9.25
C LEU A 159 25.91 -1.87 -10.54
N GLU A 160 24.91 -1.96 -11.40
CA GLU A 160 24.82 -1.16 -12.63
C GLU A 160 24.83 0.36 -12.32
N TYR A 161 24.09 0.76 -11.31
CA TYR A 161 23.99 2.16 -10.90
C TYR A 161 25.28 2.67 -10.25
N ILE A 162 25.96 1.83 -9.48
CA ILE A 162 27.28 2.15 -8.91
C ILE A 162 28.29 2.41 -10.03
N SER A 163 28.37 1.52 -11.03
CA SER A 163 29.31 1.69 -12.13
C SER A 163 29.04 2.94 -12.97
N LYS A 164 27.79 3.38 -13.04
CA LYS A 164 27.38 4.53 -13.84
C LYS A 164 27.53 5.87 -13.11
N TYR A 165 27.30 5.92 -11.81
CA TYR A 165 27.14 7.19 -11.06
C TYR A 165 28.14 7.38 -9.93
N CYS A 166 28.98 6.35 -9.60
CA CYS A 166 29.83 6.36 -8.42
C CYS A 166 31.33 6.24 -8.71
N ASN A 167 31.75 6.58 -9.92
CA ASN A 167 33.15 6.61 -10.33
C ASN A 167 33.73 8.00 -10.17
#